data_aba84a9ac357bf8c5f680c7ba03fe858
#
_entry.id   aba84a9ac357bf8c5f680c7ba03fe858
#
_cell.length_a   1.000
_cell.length_b   1.000
_cell.length_c   1.000
_cell.angle_alpha   90.00
_cell.angle_beta   90.00
_cell.angle_gamma   90.00
#
_symmetry.space_group_name_H-M   'P 1'
#
loop_
_entity.id
_entity.type
_entity.pdbx_description
1 polymer ?
#
loop_
_entity_poly.entity_id
_entity_poly.type
_entity_poly.pdbx_seq_one_letter_code
_entity_poly.pdbx_strand_id
1 'polypeptide(L)'
;MAIFGVKVADRPAVQLNIGQAGTAITSARAAVQAGCAETDARIEAKITPTETDYLRQLGYSVTAIRLCDEAMRLLLRVQGGNGLREGSSFERRYRDFQAMPLHINAHPDRVAELVGKHLLGVENNAPFQ
;
A
#
# COMPACT_ATOMS: atom_id res chain seq x y z
N MET A 1 23.86 -15.62 2.92
CA MET A 1 24.95 -14.65 3.20
C MET A 1 25.23 -14.66 4.70
N ALA A 2 26.48 -14.63 5.09
CA ALA A 2 26.90 -14.50 6.49
C ALA A 2 27.68 -13.19 6.66
N ILE A 3 27.48 -12.49 7.74
CA ILE A 3 28.24 -11.30 8.13
C ILE A 3 28.76 -11.55 9.54
N PHE A 4 30.09 -11.45 9.73
CA PHE A 4 30.74 -11.80 10.98
C PHE A 4 30.46 -13.25 11.45
N GLY A 5 30.37 -14.21 10.51
CA GLY A 5 30.14 -15.62 10.82
C GLY A 5 28.69 -16.00 11.16
N VAL A 6 27.75 -15.03 11.20
CA VAL A 6 26.33 -15.26 11.48
C VAL A 6 25.54 -15.18 10.19
N LYS A 7 24.68 -16.16 9.92
CA LYS A 7 23.75 -16.07 8.80
C LYS A 7 22.83 -14.87 8.96
N VAL A 8 22.56 -14.16 7.86
CA VAL A 8 21.69 -12.97 7.90
C VAL A 8 20.29 -13.32 8.44
N ALA A 9 19.76 -14.48 8.08
CA ALA A 9 18.47 -14.97 8.55
C ALA A 9 18.39 -15.21 10.06
N ASP A 10 19.52 -15.45 10.72
CA ASP A 10 19.57 -15.73 12.15
C ASP A 10 19.65 -14.44 13.00
N ARG A 11 19.66 -13.28 12.36
CA ARG A 11 19.70 -11.99 13.04
C ARG A 11 18.30 -11.55 13.47
N PRO A 12 18.06 -11.28 14.76
CA PRO A 12 16.74 -10.86 15.25
C PRO A 12 16.19 -9.62 14.53
N ALA A 13 17.04 -8.63 14.23
CA ALA A 13 16.63 -7.44 13.50
C ALA A 13 16.12 -7.75 12.07
N VAL A 14 16.73 -8.72 11.39
CA VAL A 14 16.28 -9.18 10.06
C VAL A 14 14.94 -9.89 10.18
N GLN A 15 14.81 -10.80 11.15
CA GLN A 15 13.57 -11.54 11.39
C GLN A 15 12.42 -10.60 11.71
N LEU A 16 12.64 -9.58 12.55
CA LEU A 16 11.67 -8.55 12.90
C LEU A 16 11.21 -7.79 11.65
N ASN A 17 12.14 -7.25 10.87
CA ASN A 17 11.81 -6.46 9.68
C ASN A 17 11.08 -7.30 8.60
N ILE A 18 11.50 -8.55 8.40
CA ILE A 18 10.83 -9.47 7.46
C ILE A 18 9.42 -9.82 7.95
N GLY A 19 9.25 -10.09 9.24
CA GLY A 19 7.95 -10.40 9.84
C GLY A 19 6.97 -9.23 9.69
N GLN A 20 7.40 -8.02 10.03
CA GLN A 20 6.58 -6.81 9.87
C GLN A 20 6.24 -6.53 8.41
N ALA A 21 7.22 -6.65 7.50
CA ALA A 21 6.99 -6.49 6.06
C ALA A 21 5.98 -7.51 5.53
N GLY A 22 6.11 -8.77 5.93
CA GLY A 22 5.19 -9.85 5.54
C GLY A 22 3.76 -9.58 6.00
N THR A 23 3.59 -9.12 7.24
CA THR A 23 2.28 -8.75 7.79
C THR A 23 1.67 -7.58 7.03
N ALA A 24 2.45 -6.53 6.72
CA ALA A 24 2.00 -5.38 5.96
C ALA A 24 1.54 -5.78 4.55
N ILE A 25 2.31 -6.62 3.84
CA ILE A 25 1.97 -7.11 2.50
C ILE A 25 0.69 -7.96 2.52
N THR A 26 0.54 -8.84 3.51
CA THR A 26 -0.67 -9.66 3.66
C THR A 26 -1.91 -8.80 3.87
N SER A 27 -1.82 -7.77 4.71
CA SER A 27 -2.91 -6.82 4.97
C SER A 27 -3.22 -5.97 3.72
N ALA A 28 -2.20 -5.51 3.00
CA ALA A 28 -2.38 -4.79 1.74
C ALA A 28 -3.14 -5.64 0.70
N ARG A 29 -2.77 -6.90 0.57
CA ARG A 29 -3.43 -7.84 -0.32
C ARG A 29 -4.89 -8.04 0.07
N ALA A 30 -5.18 -8.21 1.36
CA ALA A 30 -6.55 -8.36 1.85
C ALA A 30 -7.41 -7.14 1.54
N ALA A 31 -6.89 -5.92 1.68
CA ALA A 31 -7.61 -4.70 1.33
C ALA A 31 -7.95 -4.64 -0.17
N VAL A 32 -7.01 -4.96 -1.04
CA VAL A 32 -7.24 -5.01 -2.50
C VAL A 32 -8.27 -6.08 -2.85
N GLN A 33 -8.15 -7.28 -2.28
CA GLN A 33 -9.08 -8.38 -2.54
C GLN A 33 -10.51 -8.03 -2.09
N ALA A 34 -10.67 -7.36 -0.95
CA ALA A 34 -11.97 -6.89 -0.50
C ALA A 34 -12.59 -5.91 -1.50
N GLY A 35 -11.82 -4.94 -1.99
CA GLY A 35 -12.26 -4.00 -2.99
C GLY A 35 -12.68 -4.66 -4.31
N CYS A 36 -11.91 -5.62 -4.79
CA CYS A 36 -12.25 -6.40 -5.99
C CYS A 36 -13.55 -7.19 -5.79
N ALA A 37 -13.68 -7.92 -4.67
CA ALA A 37 -14.87 -8.72 -4.38
C ALA A 37 -16.15 -7.87 -4.27
N GLU A 38 -16.08 -6.70 -3.63
CA GLU A 38 -17.22 -5.77 -3.57
C GLU A 38 -17.60 -5.24 -4.94
N THR A 39 -16.63 -4.97 -5.80
CA THR A 39 -16.88 -4.49 -7.16
C THR A 39 -17.52 -5.58 -8.00
N ASP A 40 -17.00 -6.80 -7.98
CA ASP A 40 -17.53 -7.94 -8.70
C ASP A 40 -18.98 -8.23 -8.27
N ALA A 41 -19.25 -8.23 -6.96
CA ALA A 41 -20.61 -8.44 -6.44
C ALA A 41 -21.62 -7.39 -6.93
N ARG A 42 -21.20 -6.11 -7.01
CA ARG A 42 -22.05 -5.04 -7.55
C ARG A 42 -22.31 -5.22 -9.05
N ILE A 43 -21.29 -5.60 -9.81
CA ILE A 43 -21.42 -5.86 -11.25
C ILE A 43 -22.40 -7.01 -11.49
N GLU A 44 -22.25 -8.12 -10.80
CA GLU A 44 -23.15 -9.29 -10.91
C GLU A 44 -24.59 -8.93 -10.57
N ALA A 45 -24.78 -8.16 -9.50
CA ALA A 45 -26.10 -7.70 -9.06
C ALA A 45 -26.65 -6.53 -9.88
N LYS A 46 -25.90 -5.97 -10.82
CA LYS A 46 -26.24 -4.78 -11.61
C LYS A 46 -26.60 -3.56 -10.74
N ILE A 47 -25.90 -3.41 -9.62
CA ILE A 47 -26.08 -2.32 -8.68
C ILE A 47 -25.10 -1.19 -9.03
N THR A 48 -25.62 0.02 -9.23
CA THR A 48 -24.79 1.22 -9.41
C THR A 48 -24.09 1.57 -8.10
N PRO A 49 -22.75 1.77 -8.11
CA PRO A 49 -22.03 2.15 -6.89
C PRO A 49 -22.47 3.51 -6.39
N THR A 50 -22.54 3.64 -5.07
CA THR A 50 -22.79 4.92 -4.37
C THR A 50 -21.49 5.69 -4.16
N GLU A 51 -21.57 6.94 -3.72
CA GLU A 51 -20.40 7.71 -3.28
C GLU A 51 -19.64 6.98 -2.15
N THR A 52 -20.37 6.42 -1.20
CA THR A 52 -19.77 5.62 -0.11
C THR A 52 -18.96 4.45 -0.64
N ASP A 53 -19.48 3.74 -1.64
CA ASP A 53 -18.77 2.61 -2.28
C ASP A 53 -17.49 3.08 -2.96
N TYR A 54 -17.55 4.19 -3.68
CA TYR A 54 -16.39 4.76 -4.36
C TYR A 54 -15.31 5.20 -3.37
N LEU A 55 -15.68 5.92 -2.31
CA LEU A 55 -14.74 6.36 -1.29
C LEU A 55 -14.12 5.19 -0.53
N ARG A 56 -14.89 4.14 -0.28
CA ARG A 56 -14.34 2.90 0.32
C ARG A 56 -13.30 2.24 -0.59
N GLN A 57 -13.54 2.21 -1.90
CA GLN A 57 -12.57 1.70 -2.89
C GLN A 57 -11.26 2.51 -2.87
N LEU A 58 -11.36 3.84 -2.85
CA LEU A 58 -10.19 4.70 -2.71
C LEU A 58 -9.44 4.42 -1.40
N GLY A 59 -10.17 4.21 -0.30
CA GLY A 59 -9.61 3.88 1.01
C GLY A 59 -8.83 2.57 1.01
N TYR A 60 -9.35 1.52 0.37
CA TYR A 60 -8.62 0.25 0.19
C TYR A 60 -7.32 0.45 -0.58
N SER A 61 -7.37 1.19 -1.68
CA SER A 61 -6.20 1.46 -2.53
C SER A 61 -5.11 2.23 -1.78
N VAL A 62 -5.47 3.29 -1.10
CA VAL A 62 -4.52 4.11 -0.32
C VAL A 62 -3.94 3.32 0.86
N THR A 63 -4.76 2.53 1.54
CA THR A 63 -4.30 1.66 2.62
C THR A 63 -3.30 0.62 2.12
N ALA A 64 -3.58 -0.02 1.00
CA ALA A 64 -2.66 -0.99 0.38
C ALA A 64 -1.33 -0.33 -0.02
N ILE A 65 -1.37 0.84 -0.63
CA ILE A 65 -0.17 1.60 -1.02
C ILE A 65 0.67 1.96 0.22
N ARG A 66 0.03 2.46 1.29
CA ARG A 66 0.71 2.81 2.54
C ARG A 66 1.40 1.60 3.17
N LEU A 67 0.70 0.46 3.24
CA LEU A 67 1.26 -0.77 3.79
C LEU A 67 2.41 -1.32 2.93
N CYS A 68 2.31 -1.21 1.61
CA CYS A 68 3.39 -1.60 0.72
C CYS A 68 4.61 -0.66 0.87
N ASP A 69 4.41 0.65 1.05
CA ASP A 69 5.50 1.59 1.30
C ASP A 69 6.22 1.26 2.62
N GLU A 70 5.47 0.95 3.68
CA GLU A 70 6.04 0.48 4.93
C GLU A 70 6.86 -0.80 4.74
N ALA A 71 6.32 -1.79 4.04
CA ALA A 71 7.04 -3.02 3.74
C ALA A 71 8.33 -2.77 2.95
N MET A 72 8.30 -1.89 1.95
CA MET A 72 9.48 -1.54 1.16
C MET A 72 10.58 -0.91 2.02
N ARG A 73 10.22 -0.04 2.97
CA ARG A 73 11.18 0.57 3.92
C ARG A 73 11.80 -0.46 4.86
N LEU A 74 11.00 -1.41 5.36
CA LEU A 74 11.48 -2.51 6.20
C LEU A 74 12.42 -3.44 5.43
N LEU A 75 12.08 -3.77 4.19
CA LEU A 75 12.94 -4.58 3.31
C LEU A 75 14.24 -3.87 2.94
N LEU A 76 14.21 -2.54 2.78
CA LEU A 76 15.41 -1.75 2.55
C LEU A 76 16.39 -1.88 3.74
N ARG A 77 15.90 -1.89 4.97
CA ARG A 77 16.73 -2.12 6.16
C ARG A 77 17.41 -3.49 6.13
N VAL A 78 16.72 -4.51 5.63
CA VAL A 78 17.30 -5.85 5.47
C VAL A 78 18.38 -5.88 4.38
N GLN A 79 18.14 -5.19 3.27
CA GLN A 79 19.09 -5.07 2.16
C GLN A 79 20.34 -4.24 2.55
N GLY A 80 20.18 -3.30 3.48
CA GLY A 80 21.23 -2.35 3.84
C GLY A 80 21.60 -1.42 2.68
N GLY A 81 22.79 -0.86 2.70
CA GLY A 81 23.28 0.06 1.67
C GLY A 81 23.29 -0.49 0.26
N ASN A 82 23.41 -1.81 0.11
CA ASN A 82 23.35 -2.47 -1.20
C ASN A 82 21.95 -2.40 -1.84
N GLY A 83 20.90 -2.23 -1.05
CA GLY A 83 19.52 -2.09 -1.54
C GLY A 83 19.30 -0.87 -2.41
N LEU A 84 20.07 0.20 -2.21
CA LEU A 84 20.01 1.45 -2.99
C LEU A 84 21.07 1.51 -4.09
N ARG A 85 21.83 0.43 -4.30
CA ARG A 85 22.84 0.39 -5.36
C ARG A 85 22.15 0.43 -6.71
N GLU A 86 22.55 1.38 -7.54
CA GLU A 86 22.04 1.54 -8.89
C GLU A 86 22.17 0.23 -9.68
N GLY A 87 21.12 -0.14 -10.39
CA GLY A 87 21.03 -1.37 -11.18
C GLY A 87 20.61 -2.61 -10.37
N SER A 88 20.45 -2.54 -9.06
CA SER A 88 19.86 -3.64 -8.31
C SER A 88 18.36 -3.76 -8.59
N SER A 89 17.82 -4.98 -8.60
CA SER A 89 16.38 -5.20 -8.82
C SER A 89 15.52 -4.59 -7.69
N PHE A 90 16.05 -4.52 -6.47
CA PHE A 90 15.37 -3.92 -5.34
C PHE A 90 15.32 -2.39 -5.48
N GLU A 91 16.44 -1.73 -5.82
CA GLU A 91 16.50 -0.27 -6.03
C GLU A 91 15.49 0.18 -7.07
N ARG A 92 15.45 -0.50 -8.20
CA ARG A 92 14.53 -0.21 -9.29
C ARG A 92 13.07 -0.29 -8.82
N ARG A 93 12.69 -1.38 -8.14
CA ARG A 93 11.32 -1.57 -7.64
C ARG A 93 10.97 -0.55 -6.57
N TYR A 94 11.92 -0.24 -5.69
CA TYR A 94 11.74 0.79 -4.66
C TYR A 94 11.47 2.14 -5.28
N ARG A 95 12.29 2.56 -6.23
CA ARG A 95 12.14 3.82 -6.96
C ARG A 95 10.83 3.88 -7.75
N ASP A 96 10.51 2.85 -8.52
CA ASP A 96 9.28 2.78 -9.31
C ASP A 96 8.04 2.86 -8.41
N PHE A 97 8.07 2.19 -7.25
CA PHE A 97 6.98 2.24 -6.29
C PHE A 97 6.75 3.64 -5.72
N GLN A 98 7.79 4.45 -5.52
CA GLN A 98 7.66 5.82 -4.98
C GLN A 98 6.80 6.73 -5.85
N ALA A 99 6.59 6.41 -7.13
CA ALA A 99 5.70 7.15 -8.01
C ALA A 99 4.21 6.88 -7.75
N MET A 100 3.86 5.73 -7.19
CA MET A 100 2.46 5.32 -6.98
C MET A 100 1.65 6.28 -6.10
N PRO A 101 2.14 6.72 -4.91
CA PRO A 101 1.40 7.64 -4.05
C PRO A 101 1.21 9.04 -4.63
N LEU A 102 1.88 9.34 -5.73
CA LEU A 102 1.79 10.65 -6.40
C LEU A 102 0.61 10.74 -7.38
N HIS A 103 -0.01 9.60 -7.72
CA HIS A 103 -1.22 9.60 -8.53
C HIS A 103 -2.39 10.18 -7.75
N ILE A 104 -3.20 11.04 -8.41
CA ILE A 104 -4.28 11.78 -7.74
C ILE A 104 -5.27 10.90 -6.96
N ASN A 105 -5.59 9.72 -7.48
CA ASN A 105 -6.50 8.77 -6.82
C ASN A 105 -5.81 7.84 -5.82
N ALA A 106 -4.50 7.92 -5.71
CA ALA A 106 -3.68 7.18 -4.75
C ALA A 106 -3.04 8.11 -3.72
N HIS A 107 -3.24 9.43 -3.83
CA HIS A 107 -2.68 10.40 -2.91
C HIS A 107 -3.38 10.33 -1.55
N PRO A 108 -2.66 9.98 -0.47
CA PRO A 108 -3.28 9.67 0.82
C PRO A 108 -4.04 10.85 1.41
N ASP A 109 -3.49 12.06 1.34
CA ASP A 109 -4.12 13.25 1.93
C ASP A 109 -5.41 13.61 1.21
N ARG A 110 -5.42 13.53 -0.13
CA ARG A 110 -6.63 13.78 -0.91
C ARG A 110 -7.74 12.78 -0.57
N VAL A 111 -7.41 11.50 -0.54
CA VAL A 111 -8.40 10.46 -0.21
C VAL A 111 -8.90 10.61 1.22
N ALA A 112 -8.02 10.89 2.17
CA ALA A 112 -8.39 11.12 3.57
C ALA A 112 -9.33 12.32 3.71
N GLU A 113 -9.07 13.42 2.99
CA GLU A 113 -9.97 14.60 2.97
C GLU A 113 -11.35 14.24 2.43
N LEU A 114 -11.43 13.54 1.29
CA LEU A 114 -12.69 13.12 0.69
C LEU A 114 -13.51 12.23 1.63
N VAL A 115 -12.87 11.24 2.23
CA VAL A 115 -13.50 10.34 3.20
C VAL A 115 -13.95 11.12 4.44
N GLY A 116 -13.11 12.00 4.96
CA GLY A 116 -13.43 12.84 6.12
C GLY A 116 -14.65 13.75 5.88
N LYS A 117 -14.71 14.41 4.74
CA LYS A 117 -15.86 15.23 4.34
C LYS A 117 -17.14 14.40 4.28
N HIS A 118 -17.08 13.24 3.67
CA HIS A 118 -18.22 12.32 3.58
C HIS A 118 -18.73 11.90 4.96
N LEU A 119 -17.84 11.49 5.86
CA LEU A 119 -18.20 11.07 7.21
C LEU A 119 -18.77 12.22 8.07
N LEU A 120 -18.36 13.44 7.81
CA LEU A 120 -18.84 14.63 8.51
C LEU A 120 -20.10 15.25 7.86
N GLY A 121 -20.58 14.69 6.76
CA GLY A 121 -21.71 15.25 6.02
C GLY A 121 -21.40 16.58 5.32
N VAL A 122 -20.13 16.86 5.06
CA VAL A 122 -19.69 18.05 4.30
C VAL A 122 -19.73 17.72 2.81
N GLU A 123 -20.29 18.64 2.01
CA GLU A 123 -20.40 18.45 0.58
C GLU A 123 -19.03 18.30 -0.10
N ASN A 124 -18.88 17.25 -0.90
CA ASN A 124 -17.72 17.04 -1.73
C ASN A 124 -17.91 17.68 -3.09
N ASN A 125 -17.34 18.88 -3.27
CA ASN A 125 -17.32 19.57 -4.57
C ASN A 125 -16.16 19.13 -5.46
N ALA A 126 -15.40 18.13 -5.07
CA ALA A 126 -14.32 17.60 -5.89
C ALA A 126 -14.91 16.72 -7.00
N PRO A 127 -14.57 16.96 -8.28
CA PRO A 127 -15.00 16.09 -9.35
C PRO A 127 -14.39 14.71 -9.14
N PHE A 128 -15.22 13.69 -9.09
CA PHE A 128 -14.79 12.30 -9.19
C PHE A 128 -14.44 12.06 -10.66
N GLN A 129 -13.18 12.29 -11.00
CA GLN A 129 -12.65 11.98 -12.33
C GLN A 129 -11.77 10.76 -12.28
#